data_070548026c7ad18d037ad8a9c4bb732b
#
_entry.id   070548026c7ad18d037ad8a9c4bb732b
#
_cell.length_a   1.000
_cell.length_b   1.000
_cell.length_c   1.000
_cell.angle_alpha   90.00
_cell.angle_beta   90.00
_cell.angle_gamma   90.00
#
_symmetry.space_group_name_H-M   'P 1'
#
loop_
_entity.id
_entity.type
_entity.pdbx_description
1 polymer ?
#
loop_
_entity_poly.entity_id
_entity_poly.type
_entity_poly.pdbx_seq_one_letter_code
_entity_poly.pdbx_strand_id
1 'polypeptide(L)'
;MSARKRKTKAIDRERAHWPEQVIGGKYVQQLQGYVDELRESDPHGNRQLFLDDVFVTYLLAFFNPTLRTLRTIEDFSQSVQAQRHLSTTRICRSTLSDFNRLVDPERLTPILEALRSHVAAERSSVSNSGPLAELLAQTVAVDGTFLPALAETAWAVRSLNQTPSTRRRARLDVQLSVTDWVPEAIVVPEPGQGESAAAAPLVSPGKLYLYDRGFNGFQLISAHFQPDQTPLARFVIRYRQAGSNAPDLDEVESLPLTEADRAAGVVSDRTGRFASGSPQAPPMLLRETIVETEVRGQTQRLRLVSNLDADVSAATIGLLYQQRWQIELFFRWLKCFGNFNHLLSTTRQGVQAQFYVVVIAAMLMYLHTGGRPSKYLFSLLSLAGGGSIEDILPILRERERQCEVDRRSAAKRRARAKQN
;
A
#
# COMPACT_ATOMS: atom_id res chain seq x y z
N MET A 1 32.01 20.21 -35.88
CA MET A 1 31.78 20.07 -34.40
C MET A 1 31.31 18.64 -34.16
N SER A 2 32.23 17.85 -33.62
CA SER A 2 32.07 16.40 -33.47
C SER A 2 31.12 16.12 -32.30
N ALA A 3 29.95 15.57 -32.60
CA ALA A 3 29.09 14.99 -31.62
C ALA A 3 29.85 13.83 -30.95
N ARG A 4 30.37 14.05 -29.77
CA ARG A 4 30.83 12.98 -28.90
C ARG A 4 29.66 12.05 -28.67
N LYS A 5 29.54 11.00 -29.47
CA LYS A 5 28.83 9.78 -29.11
C LYS A 5 29.39 9.39 -27.73
N ARG A 6 28.73 9.85 -26.68
CA ARG A 6 28.92 9.22 -25.35
C ARG A 6 28.66 7.75 -25.62
N LYS A 7 29.74 6.97 -25.56
CA LYS A 7 29.59 5.54 -25.33
C LYS A 7 28.64 5.46 -24.17
N THR A 8 27.41 5.15 -24.43
CA THR A 8 26.57 4.42 -23.51
C THR A 8 27.47 3.27 -23.08
N LYS A 9 28.24 3.46 -22.04
CA LYS A 9 28.85 2.32 -21.38
C LYS A 9 27.71 1.38 -21.19
N ALA A 10 27.88 0.20 -21.62
CA ALA A 10 27.15 -0.97 -21.27
C ALA A 10 26.99 -0.99 -19.75
N ILE A 11 26.11 -0.17 -19.30
CA ILE A 11 25.69 0.14 -17.92
C ILE A 11 24.87 -1.01 -17.43
N ASP A 12 25.00 -1.65 -17.98
CA ASP A 12 25.41 -2.75 -18.43
C ASP A 12 24.90 -3.80 -17.50
N ARG A 13 24.63 -4.72 -17.99
CA ARG A 13 24.37 -6.09 -17.59
C ARG A 13 24.81 -6.46 -16.14
N GLU A 14 25.83 -5.83 -15.58
CA GLU A 14 26.21 -5.96 -14.15
C GLU A 14 25.32 -5.24 -13.16
N ARG A 15 24.55 -4.21 -13.57
CA ARG A 15 23.50 -3.64 -12.75
C ARG A 15 22.34 -4.62 -12.53
N ALA A 16 22.10 -5.48 -13.49
CA ALA A 16 21.11 -6.55 -13.38
C ALA A 16 21.50 -7.63 -12.36
N HIS A 17 22.71 -7.61 -11.85
CA HIS A 17 23.16 -8.50 -10.79
C HIS A 17 22.88 -7.96 -9.39
N TRP A 18 21.67 -7.47 -9.19
CA TRP A 18 21.07 -7.59 -7.88
C TRP A 18 21.13 -9.06 -7.52
N PRO A 19 21.60 -9.40 -6.31
CA PRO A 19 21.71 -10.81 -5.97
C PRO A 19 20.35 -11.45 -6.17
N GLU A 20 20.22 -12.17 -7.28
CA GLU A 20 18.98 -12.83 -7.72
C GLU A 20 18.28 -13.53 -6.59
N GLN A 21 19.05 -13.99 -5.64
CA GLN A 21 18.62 -14.82 -4.54
C GLN A 21 18.05 -14.04 -3.35
N VAL A 22 18.34 -12.76 -3.21
CA VAL A 22 17.89 -11.95 -2.06
C VAL A 22 16.74 -11.02 -2.39
N ILE A 23 16.71 -10.45 -3.60
CA ILE A 23 15.72 -9.46 -4.03
C ILE A 23 14.84 -9.99 -5.17
N GLY A 24 14.88 -11.30 -5.46
CA GLY A 24 14.13 -11.88 -6.56
C GLY A 24 14.67 -11.45 -7.92
N GLY A 25 15.93 -11.73 -8.21
CA GLY A 25 16.66 -11.28 -9.41
C GLY A 25 15.99 -11.62 -10.73
N LYS A 26 15.22 -12.72 -10.78
CA LYS A 26 14.35 -13.04 -11.93
C LYS A 26 13.38 -11.89 -12.25
N TYR A 27 12.96 -11.11 -11.24
CA TYR A 27 12.04 -9.98 -11.40
C TYR A 27 12.79 -8.67 -11.68
N VAL A 28 14.00 -8.52 -11.18
CA VAL A 28 14.86 -7.39 -11.52
C VAL A 28 15.19 -7.37 -12.99
N GLN A 29 15.44 -8.53 -13.60
CA GLN A 29 15.61 -8.63 -15.05
C GLN A 29 14.37 -8.17 -15.82
N GLN A 30 13.17 -8.43 -15.28
CA GLN A 30 11.94 -7.92 -15.87
C GLN A 30 11.76 -6.40 -15.67
N LEU A 31 12.34 -5.84 -14.61
CA LEU A 31 12.36 -4.40 -14.39
C LEU A 31 13.41 -3.68 -15.22
N GLN A 32 14.42 -4.40 -15.79
CA GLN A 32 15.49 -3.77 -16.52
C GLN A 32 14.97 -2.94 -17.70
N GLY A 33 14.00 -3.43 -18.46
CA GLY A 33 13.36 -2.68 -19.53
C GLY A 33 12.75 -1.36 -19.06
N TYR A 34 12.02 -1.38 -17.94
CA TYR A 34 11.44 -0.16 -17.36
C TYR A 34 12.49 0.81 -16.81
N VAL A 35 13.58 0.29 -16.26
CA VAL A 35 14.70 1.11 -15.79
C VAL A 35 15.40 1.79 -16.95
N ASP A 36 15.58 1.07 -18.07
CA ASP A 36 16.14 1.61 -19.31
C ASP A 36 15.21 2.67 -19.92
N GLU A 37 13.91 2.41 -19.97
CA GLU A 37 12.89 3.39 -20.39
C GLU A 37 12.88 4.65 -19.50
N LEU A 38 13.02 4.50 -18.20
CA LEU A 38 13.15 5.64 -17.28
C LEU A 38 14.36 6.51 -17.62
N ARG A 39 15.43 5.90 -18.09
CA ARG A 39 16.63 6.59 -18.50
C ARG A 39 16.45 7.29 -19.85
N GLU A 40 15.90 6.57 -20.84
CA GLU A 40 15.72 7.09 -22.20
C GLU A 40 14.69 8.24 -22.26
N SER A 41 13.67 8.16 -21.39
CA SER A 41 12.62 9.18 -21.33
C SER A 41 13.04 10.50 -20.69
N ASP A 42 14.31 10.66 -20.28
CA ASP A 42 14.82 11.90 -19.69
C ASP A 42 15.28 12.87 -20.80
N PRO A 43 14.57 14.00 -21.02
CA PRO A 43 14.73 14.84 -22.21
C PRO A 43 16.02 15.69 -22.20
N HIS A 44 16.79 15.72 -21.13
CA HIS A 44 17.93 16.63 -21.00
C HIS A 44 19.28 15.93 -21.17
N GLY A 45 19.90 16.09 -22.33
CA GLY A 45 21.20 15.51 -22.67
C GLY A 45 22.40 15.90 -21.79
N ASN A 46 22.25 16.88 -20.90
CA ASN A 46 23.30 17.38 -19.99
C ASN A 46 23.09 16.94 -18.53
N ARG A 47 22.12 16.08 -18.24
CA ARG A 47 21.94 15.57 -16.88
C ARG A 47 23.09 14.64 -16.48
N GLN A 48 23.55 14.80 -15.25
CA GLN A 48 24.54 13.93 -14.61
C GLN A 48 23.88 12.85 -13.76
N LEU A 49 22.63 13.07 -13.34
CA LEU A 49 21.84 12.16 -12.52
C LEU A 49 20.51 11.87 -13.21
N PHE A 50 20.21 10.61 -13.44
CA PHE A 50 19.01 10.12 -14.11
C PHE A 50 18.06 9.45 -13.12
N LEU A 51 16.79 9.28 -13.51
CA LEU A 51 15.77 8.69 -12.63
C LEU A 51 16.10 7.26 -12.22
N ASP A 52 16.74 6.48 -13.10
CA ASP A 52 17.21 5.15 -12.81
C ASP A 52 18.27 5.12 -11.69
N ASP A 53 19.23 6.06 -11.71
CA ASP A 53 20.24 6.19 -10.64
C ASP A 53 19.59 6.55 -9.29
N VAL A 54 18.58 7.42 -9.30
CA VAL A 54 17.84 7.80 -8.09
C VAL A 54 17.01 6.62 -7.59
N PHE A 55 16.32 5.92 -8.49
CA PHE A 55 15.55 4.73 -8.16
C PHE A 55 16.43 3.67 -7.49
N VAL A 56 17.56 3.31 -8.12
CA VAL A 56 18.51 2.34 -7.56
C VAL A 56 19.07 2.82 -6.21
N THR A 57 19.41 4.10 -6.10
CA THR A 57 19.92 4.68 -4.86
C THR A 57 18.93 4.60 -3.71
N TYR A 58 17.67 4.90 -3.97
CA TYR A 58 16.62 4.82 -2.96
C TYR A 58 16.31 3.37 -2.58
N LEU A 59 16.38 2.46 -3.54
CA LEU A 59 16.21 1.05 -3.28
C LEU A 59 17.36 0.50 -2.40
N LEU A 60 18.61 0.89 -2.67
CA LEU A 60 19.75 0.56 -1.81
C LEU A 60 19.62 1.17 -0.41
N ALA A 61 19.17 2.42 -0.33
CA ALA A 61 18.93 3.10 0.95
C ALA A 61 17.82 2.41 1.75
N PHE A 62 16.80 1.89 1.09
CA PHE A 62 15.74 1.14 1.74
C PHE A 62 16.28 -0.11 2.45
N PHE A 63 17.13 -0.88 1.79
CA PHE A 63 17.72 -2.09 2.37
C PHE A 63 18.89 -1.80 3.34
N ASN A 64 19.37 -0.58 3.39
CA ASN A 64 20.46 -0.19 4.28
C ASN A 64 19.98 0.85 5.32
N PRO A 65 19.62 0.43 6.55
CA PRO A 65 19.06 1.30 7.56
C PRO A 65 20.02 2.41 8.06
N THR A 66 21.30 2.38 7.67
CA THR A 66 22.26 3.43 7.97
C THR A 66 22.19 4.61 6.99
N LEU A 67 21.61 4.40 5.81
CA LEU A 67 21.47 5.45 4.76
C LEU A 67 20.19 6.28 5.00
N ARG A 68 20.24 7.17 5.99
CA ARG A 68 19.08 7.94 6.45
C ARG A 68 19.05 9.39 5.98
N THR A 69 20.07 9.85 5.33
CA THR A 69 20.22 11.26 4.87
C THR A 69 20.80 11.31 3.48
N LEU A 70 20.55 12.40 2.75
CA LEU A 70 21.17 12.60 1.45
C LEU A 70 22.71 12.66 1.53
N ARG A 71 23.27 13.07 2.68
CA ARG A 71 24.72 13.06 2.91
C ARG A 71 25.26 11.64 3.00
N THR A 72 24.60 10.77 3.79
CA THR A 72 25.04 9.37 3.91
C THR A 72 24.88 8.61 2.60
N ILE A 73 23.90 8.99 1.78
CA ILE A 73 23.72 8.45 0.42
C ILE A 73 24.85 8.93 -0.50
N GLU A 74 25.22 10.22 -0.43
CA GLU A 74 26.36 10.77 -1.20
C GLU A 74 27.65 10.02 -0.87
N ASP A 75 27.94 9.83 0.41
CA ASP A 75 29.15 9.11 0.85
C ASP A 75 29.11 7.64 0.41
N PHE A 76 27.97 6.96 0.59
CA PHE A 76 27.78 5.58 0.17
C PHE A 76 27.88 5.39 -1.34
N SER A 77 27.42 6.36 -2.14
CA SER A 77 27.46 6.30 -3.60
C SER A 77 28.89 6.13 -4.17
N GLN A 78 29.91 6.51 -3.38
CA GLN A 78 31.32 6.39 -3.76
C GLN A 78 31.93 5.03 -3.36
N SER A 79 31.18 4.18 -2.62
CA SER A 79 31.67 2.86 -2.24
C SER A 79 31.73 1.92 -3.43
N VAL A 80 32.67 0.97 -3.39
CA VAL A 80 32.80 -0.08 -4.41
C VAL A 80 31.50 -0.84 -4.61
N GLN A 81 30.76 -1.07 -3.53
CA GLN A 81 29.47 -1.78 -3.56
C GLN A 81 28.40 -0.98 -4.32
N ALA A 82 28.24 0.31 -4.04
CA ALA A 82 27.29 1.15 -4.74
C ALA A 82 27.65 1.32 -6.22
N GLN A 83 28.93 1.42 -6.53
CA GLN A 83 29.44 1.62 -7.88
C GLN A 83 29.13 0.43 -8.83
N ARG A 84 28.86 -0.74 -8.29
CA ARG A 84 28.40 -1.91 -9.07
C ARG A 84 26.98 -1.71 -9.65
N HIS A 85 26.20 -0.81 -9.01
CA HIS A 85 24.78 -0.60 -9.32
C HIS A 85 24.47 0.78 -9.88
N LEU A 86 25.42 1.72 -9.83
CA LEU A 86 25.21 3.09 -10.26
C LEU A 86 25.95 3.37 -11.56
N SER A 87 25.38 4.20 -12.43
CA SER A 87 26.01 4.65 -13.66
C SER A 87 26.93 5.87 -13.45
N THR A 88 26.83 6.49 -12.31
CA THR A 88 27.62 7.66 -11.93
C THR A 88 28.64 7.30 -10.87
N THR A 89 29.80 7.99 -10.89
CA THR A 89 30.86 7.75 -9.90
C THR A 89 30.54 8.37 -8.53
N ARG A 90 29.63 9.32 -8.49
CA ARG A 90 29.20 10.01 -7.27
C ARG A 90 27.84 10.62 -7.47
N ILE A 91 26.97 10.50 -6.49
CA ILE A 91 25.70 11.20 -6.44
C ILE A 91 25.82 12.35 -5.44
N CYS A 92 25.88 13.59 -5.94
CA CYS A 92 25.93 14.76 -5.08
C CYS A 92 24.57 15.00 -4.40
N ARG A 93 24.58 15.26 -3.10
CA ARG A 93 23.36 15.53 -2.32
C ARG A 93 22.54 16.71 -2.86
N SER A 94 23.21 17.77 -3.37
CA SER A 94 22.53 18.91 -3.98
C SER A 94 21.76 18.50 -5.22
N THR A 95 22.39 17.75 -6.11
CA THR A 95 21.77 17.23 -7.34
C THR A 95 20.60 16.27 -7.00
N LEU A 96 20.77 15.42 -5.98
CA LEU A 96 19.69 14.53 -5.53
C LEU A 96 18.53 15.32 -4.90
N SER A 97 18.84 16.38 -4.13
CA SER A 97 17.81 17.28 -3.58
C SER A 97 17.04 18.00 -4.69
N ASP A 98 17.75 18.52 -5.70
CA ASP A 98 17.12 19.18 -6.84
C ASP A 98 16.29 18.20 -7.68
N PHE A 99 16.80 16.99 -7.87
CA PHE A 99 16.06 15.93 -8.54
C PHE A 99 14.76 15.60 -7.81
N ASN A 100 14.79 15.45 -6.48
CA ASN A 100 13.60 15.19 -5.66
C ASN A 100 12.51 16.26 -5.81
N ARG A 101 12.89 17.48 -6.17
CA ARG A 101 11.96 18.59 -6.40
C ARG A 101 11.33 18.54 -7.79
N LEU A 102 12.01 17.94 -8.76
CA LEU A 102 11.63 17.93 -10.18
C LEU A 102 11.08 16.60 -10.65
N VAL A 103 11.24 15.53 -9.87
CA VAL A 103 10.80 14.18 -10.27
C VAL A 103 9.29 14.12 -10.39
N ASP A 104 8.83 13.51 -11.47
CA ASP A 104 7.47 13.03 -11.60
C ASP A 104 7.38 11.60 -11.06
N PRO A 105 6.79 11.37 -9.88
CA PRO A 105 6.72 10.04 -9.27
C PRO A 105 5.86 9.07 -10.07
N GLU A 106 4.91 9.54 -10.88
CA GLU A 106 4.03 8.69 -11.71
C GLU A 106 4.82 7.90 -12.76
N ARG A 107 6.03 8.32 -13.11
CA ARG A 107 6.94 7.57 -13.99
C ARG A 107 7.36 6.20 -13.39
N LEU A 108 7.17 5.97 -12.10
CA LEU A 108 7.40 4.67 -11.45
C LEU A 108 6.16 3.76 -11.48
N THR A 109 5.00 4.27 -11.90
CA THR A 109 3.74 3.51 -11.97
C THR A 109 3.84 2.27 -12.87
N PRO A 110 4.45 2.30 -14.08
CA PRO A 110 4.59 1.10 -14.90
C PRO A 110 5.31 -0.05 -14.20
N ILE A 111 6.30 0.25 -13.37
CA ILE A 111 7.01 -0.77 -12.57
C ILE A 111 6.06 -1.40 -11.54
N LEU A 112 5.26 -0.58 -10.87
CA LEU A 112 4.26 -1.06 -9.91
C LEU A 112 3.22 -1.96 -10.57
N GLU A 113 2.72 -1.58 -11.74
CA GLU A 113 1.72 -2.33 -12.50
C GLU A 113 2.28 -3.68 -12.99
N ALA A 114 3.52 -3.69 -13.50
CA ALA A 114 4.19 -4.92 -13.90
C ALA A 114 4.34 -5.88 -12.72
N LEU A 115 4.82 -5.40 -11.57
CA LEU A 115 4.97 -6.21 -10.36
C LEU A 115 3.62 -6.71 -9.85
N ARG A 116 2.57 -5.87 -9.90
CA ARG A 116 1.21 -6.26 -9.54
C ARG A 116 0.73 -7.42 -10.41
N SER A 117 0.92 -7.35 -11.72
CA SER A 117 0.54 -8.39 -12.65
C SER A 117 1.25 -9.73 -12.34
N HIS A 118 2.53 -9.67 -11.95
CA HIS A 118 3.28 -10.86 -11.55
C HIS A 118 2.76 -11.47 -10.24
N VAL A 119 2.48 -10.63 -9.22
CA VAL A 119 1.90 -11.09 -7.96
C VAL A 119 0.54 -11.74 -8.19
N ALA A 120 -0.31 -11.15 -9.02
CA ALA A 120 -1.61 -11.70 -9.37
C ALA A 120 -1.49 -13.05 -10.10
N ALA A 121 -0.56 -13.19 -11.06
CA ALA A 121 -0.33 -14.42 -11.79
C ALA A 121 0.16 -15.56 -10.89
N GLU A 122 1.07 -15.31 -9.95
CA GLU A 122 1.53 -16.31 -8.99
C GLU A 122 0.41 -16.79 -8.06
N ARG A 123 -0.55 -15.94 -7.73
CA ARG A 123 -1.67 -16.28 -6.86
C ARG A 123 -2.82 -17.00 -7.56
N SER A 124 -3.05 -16.72 -8.84
CA SER A 124 -4.09 -17.41 -9.62
C SER A 124 -3.89 -18.93 -9.64
N SER A 125 -2.66 -19.38 -9.45
CA SER A 125 -2.34 -20.81 -9.31
C SER A 125 -2.82 -21.44 -7.99
N VAL A 126 -3.28 -20.63 -7.01
CA VAL A 126 -3.74 -21.06 -5.68
C VAL A 126 -5.19 -20.60 -5.45
N SER A 127 -6.07 -20.77 -6.44
CA SER A 127 -7.44 -20.25 -6.35
C SER A 127 -8.29 -20.99 -5.31
N ASN A 128 -8.71 -20.25 -4.29
CA ASN A 128 -9.96 -20.54 -3.59
C ASN A 128 -11.11 -20.10 -4.51
N SER A 129 -11.91 -21.03 -4.99
CA SER A 129 -13.09 -20.73 -5.78
C SER A 129 -14.30 -20.51 -4.86
N GLY A 130 -15.13 -19.52 -5.18
CA GLY A 130 -16.38 -19.26 -4.47
C GLY A 130 -16.74 -17.78 -4.41
N PRO A 131 -18.01 -17.42 -4.15
CA PRO A 131 -18.49 -16.03 -4.20
C PRO A 131 -17.72 -15.08 -3.27
N LEU A 132 -17.34 -15.53 -2.09
CA LEU A 132 -16.53 -14.73 -1.16
C LEU A 132 -15.12 -14.49 -1.72
N ALA A 133 -14.51 -15.47 -2.38
CA ALA A 133 -13.18 -15.32 -2.96
C ALA A 133 -13.19 -14.31 -4.12
N GLU A 134 -14.24 -14.31 -4.93
CA GLU A 134 -14.44 -13.33 -6.01
C GLU A 134 -14.61 -11.91 -5.47
N LEU A 135 -15.42 -11.74 -4.42
CA LEU A 135 -15.56 -10.44 -3.75
C LEU A 135 -14.22 -9.97 -3.17
N LEU A 136 -13.48 -10.85 -2.49
CA LEU A 136 -12.19 -10.51 -1.91
C LEU A 136 -11.15 -10.13 -2.98
N ALA A 137 -11.17 -10.77 -4.15
CA ALA A 137 -10.27 -10.44 -5.25
C ALA A 137 -10.46 -9.00 -5.78
N GLN A 138 -11.67 -8.45 -5.64
CA GLN A 138 -12.00 -7.08 -6.03
C GLN A 138 -11.88 -6.10 -4.86
N THR A 139 -11.56 -6.59 -3.65
CA THR A 139 -11.63 -5.77 -2.44
C THR A 139 -10.35 -4.97 -2.21
N VAL A 140 -10.55 -3.69 -1.95
CA VAL A 140 -9.51 -2.69 -1.70
C VAL A 140 -9.77 -2.04 -0.33
N ALA A 141 -8.82 -2.16 0.58
CA ALA A 141 -8.85 -1.41 1.85
C ALA A 141 -8.26 -0.02 1.64
N VAL A 142 -8.94 1.01 2.15
CA VAL A 142 -8.52 2.41 2.02
C VAL A 142 -8.30 3.00 3.40
N ASP A 143 -7.13 3.59 3.61
CA ASP A 143 -6.82 4.28 4.86
C ASP A 143 -5.68 5.28 4.67
N GLY A 144 -5.58 6.24 5.59
CA GLY A 144 -4.51 7.21 5.65
C GLY A 144 -3.55 6.94 6.80
N THR A 145 -2.28 7.21 6.59
CA THR A 145 -1.29 7.15 7.67
C THR A 145 -0.46 8.42 7.74
N PHE A 146 -0.06 8.78 8.95
CA PHE A 146 0.82 9.92 9.19
C PHE A 146 2.26 9.46 9.41
N LEU A 147 3.17 10.15 8.74
CA LEU A 147 4.60 9.94 8.83
C LEU A 147 5.27 11.18 9.39
N PRO A 148 6.32 11.02 10.21
CA PRO A 148 7.12 12.15 10.65
C PRO A 148 7.70 12.89 9.45
N ALA A 149 7.47 14.18 9.35
CA ALA A 149 8.05 15.04 8.32
C ALA A 149 9.13 15.95 8.92
N LEU A 150 10.07 16.36 8.09
CA LEU A 150 11.08 17.34 8.47
C LEU A 150 10.40 18.67 8.84
N ALA A 151 10.98 19.40 9.80
CA ALA A 151 10.43 20.68 10.26
C ALA A 151 10.27 21.71 9.11
N GLU A 152 11.09 21.59 8.11
CA GLU A 152 11.14 22.44 6.91
C GLU A 152 10.07 22.08 5.86
N THR A 153 9.35 20.97 6.05
CA THR A 153 8.33 20.51 5.10
C THR A 153 7.09 21.39 5.20
N ALA A 154 7.01 22.43 4.38
CA ALA A 154 5.96 23.46 4.46
C ALA A 154 4.52 22.91 4.25
N TRP A 155 4.37 21.88 3.41
CA TRP A 155 3.09 21.25 3.08
C TRP A 155 2.64 20.19 4.09
N ALA A 156 3.49 19.80 5.05
CA ALA A 156 3.10 18.80 6.05
C ALA A 156 2.15 19.41 7.09
N VAL A 157 1.09 18.69 7.42
CA VAL A 157 0.04 19.15 8.34
C VAL A 157 0.57 19.22 9.76
N ARG A 158 0.28 20.31 10.46
CA ARG A 158 0.42 20.37 11.92
C ARG A 158 -0.74 19.58 12.53
N SER A 159 -0.46 18.70 13.47
CA SER A 159 -1.52 18.02 14.22
C SER A 159 -2.35 19.08 14.98
N LEU A 160 -3.64 19.19 14.68
CA LEU A 160 -4.54 20.19 15.27
C LEU A 160 -4.88 19.90 16.74
N ASN A 161 -4.64 18.70 17.25
CA ASN A 161 -5.19 18.23 18.53
C ASN A 161 -4.15 18.00 19.64
N GLN A 162 -2.92 18.50 19.49
CA GLN A 162 -1.93 18.37 20.57
C GLN A 162 -1.19 19.69 20.76
N THR A 163 -0.78 19.94 22.03
CA THR A 163 0.19 20.97 22.42
C THR A 163 1.19 21.28 21.30
N PRO A 164 1.66 22.52 21.11
CA PRO A 164 2.42 22.95 19.96
C PRO A 164 3.68 22.09 19.77
N SER A 165 3.47 20.88 19.29
CA SER A 165 4.56 19.99 18.87
C SER A 165 5.04 20.57 17.53
N THR A 166 6.28 20.96 17.50
CA THR A 166 7.01 21.41 16.32
C THR A 166 7.14 20.34 15.23
N ARG A 167 6.57 19.15 15.45
CA ARG A 167 6.66 18.01 14.53
C ARG A 167 5.56 18.09 13.49
N ARG A 168 5.94 18.33 12.26
CA ARG A 168 5.06 18.20 11.10
C ARG A 168 4.90 16.75 10.73
N ARG A 169 3.76 16.41 10.13
CA ARG A 169 3.44 15.05 9.66
C ARG A 169 2.96 15.11 8.22
N ALA A 170 3.54 14.27 7.38
CA ALA A 170 3.03 14.02 6.03
C ALA A 170 1.94 12.95 6.11
N ARG A 171 0.77 13.20 5.51
CA ARG A 171 -0.25 12.17 5.33
C ARG A 171 0.00 11.43 4.03
N LEU A 172 -0.15 10.12 4.08
CA LEU A 172 -0.13 9.22 2.96
C LEU A 172 -1.43 8.44 2.94
N ASP A 173 -2.18 8.56 1.88
CA ASP A 173 -3.39 7.78 1.64
C ASP A 173 -3.06 6.62 0.69
N VAL A 174 -3.51 5.43 1.04
CA VAL A 174 -3.23 4.20 0.29
C VAL A 174 -4.52 3.44 0.02
N GLN A 175 -4.65 2.94 -1.18
CA GLN A 175 -5.61 1.91 -1.55
C GLN A 175 -4.87 0.59 -1.69
N LEU A 176 -5.21 -0.40 -0.86
CA LEU A 176 -4.48 -1.67 -0.76
C LEU A 176 -5.38 -2.83 -1.19
N SER A 177 -5.00 -3.61 -2.20
CA SER A 177 -5.63 -4.90 -2.46
C SER A 177 -5.51 -5.81 -1.25
N VAL A 178 -6.63 -6.27 -0.70
CA VAL A 178 -6.61 -7.08 0.53
C VAL A 178 -6.09 -8.49 0.30
N THR A 179 -6.24 -9.01 -0.91
CA THR A 179 -5.76 -10.33 -1.30
C THR A 179 -4.28 -10.32 -1.61
N ASP A 180 -3.85 -9.39 -2.45
CA ASP A 180 -2.48 -9.36 -2.98
C ASP A 180 -1.53 -8.58 -2.11
N TRP A 181 -2.09 -7.78 -1.21
CA TRP A 181 -1.33 -6.90 -0.32
C TRP A 181 -0.48 -5.89 -1.09
N VAL A 182 -0.96 -5.54 -2.28
CA VAL A 182 -0.34 -4.61 -3.21
C VAL A 182 -1.13 -3.31 -3.21
N PRO A 183 -0.46 -2.16 -3.05
CA PRO A 183 -1.11 -0.87 -3.23
C PRO A 183 -1.61 -0.68 -4.68
N GLU A 184 -2.88 -0.33 -4.81
CA GLU A 184 -3.49 0.06 -6.09
C GLU A 184 -3.34 1.55 -6.38
N ALA A 185 -3.35 2.36 -5.30
CA ALA A 185 -3.07 3.78 -5.38
C ALA A 185 -2.33 4.27 -4.13
N ILE A 186 -1.46 5.24 -4.32
CA ILE A 186 -0.70 5.90 -3.27
C ILE A 186 -0.75 7.40 -3.55
N VAL A 187 -1.28 8.17 -2.60
CA VAL A 187 -1.43 9.61 -2.75
C VAL A 187 -0.92 10.34 -1.53
N VAL A 188 -0.19 11.41 -1.77
CA VAL A 188 0.12 12.43 -0.77
C VAL A 188 -0.89 13.56 -0.97
N PRO A 189 -1.95 13.65 -0.14
CA PRO A 189 -3.03 14.61 -0.36
C PRO A 189 -2.59 16.05 -0.16
N GLU A 190 -3.42 16.99 -0.65
CA GLU A 190 -3.16 18.41 -0.42
C GLU A 190 -3.27 18.77 1.07
N PRO A 191 -2.53 19.79 1.53
CA PRO A 191 -2.66 20.29 2.89
C PRO A 191 -4.10 20.66 3.21
N GLY A 192 -4.64 20.07 4.29
CA GLY A 192 -6.02 20.31 4.72
C GLY A 192 -7.10 19.53 3.95
N GLN A 193 -6.75 18.77 2.92
CA GLN A 193 -7.69 17.90 2.23
C GLN A 193 -8.13 16.75 3.15
N GLY A 194 -9.46 16.60 3.33
CA GLY A 194 -10.04 15.52 4.12
C GLY A 194 -9.87 14.15 3.46
N GLU A 195 -9.94 13.07 4.25
CA GLU A 195 -9.77 11.70 3.76
C GLU A 195 -10.80 11.33 2.68
N SER A 196 -12.06 11.64 2.90
CA SER A 196 -13.13 11.38 1.90
C SER A 196 -12.92 12.16 0.60
N ALA A 197 -12.47 13.41 0.68
CA ALA A 197 -12.22 14.24 -0.51
C ALA A 197 -10.97 13.78 -1.29
N ALA A 198 -9.99 13.22 -0.61
CA ALA A 198 -8.81 12.63 -1.26
C ALA A 198 -9.12 11.28 -1.92
N ALA A 199 -9.99 10.47 -1.32
CA ALA A 199 -10.34 9.15 -1.82
C ALA A 199 -11.35 9.16 -2.98
N ALA A 200 -12.28 10.12 -3.00
CA ALA A 200 -13.38 10.16 -3.99
C ALA A 200 -12.91 10.12 -5.46
N PRO A 201 -11.88 10.88 -5.88
CA PRO A 201 -11.40 10.84 -7.28
C PRO A 201 -10.74 9.52 -7.67
N LEU A 202 -10.40 8.66 -6.70
CA LEU A 202 -9.67 7.41 -6.91
C LEU A 202 -10.59 6.19 -6.97
N VAL A 203 -11.90 6.39 -6.91
CA VAL A 203 -12.87 5.30 -7.03
C VAL A 203 -12.89 4.79 -8.47
N SER A 204 -12.60 3.52 -8.64
CA SER A 204 -12.52 2.85 -9.94
C SER A 204 -13.65 1.84 -10.12
N PRO A 205 -14.16 1.64 -11.35
CA PRO A 205 -15.25 0.71 -11.62
C PRO A 205 -14.93 -0.74 -11.20
N GLY A 206 -15.96 -1.46 -10.75
CA GLY A 206 -15.88 -2.89 -10.49
C GLY A 206 -15.12 -3.29 -9.21
N LYS A 207 -14.62 -2.34 -8.45
CA LYS A 207 -13.95 -2.58 -7.16
C LYS A 207 -14.93 -2.60 -6.01
N LEU A 208 -14.51 -3.20 -4.88
CA LEU A 208 -15.18 -3.13 -3.59
C LEU A 208 -14.26 -2.46 -2.58
N TYR A 209 -14.64 -1.30 -2.07
CA TYR A 209 -13.83 -0.51 -1.17
C TYR A 209 -14.23 -0.68 0.30
N LEU A 210 -13.26 -0.81 1.18
CA LEU A 210 -13.44 -0.88 2.63
C LEU A 210 -12.89 0.38 3.28
N TYR A 211 -13.75 1.13 3.95
CA TYR A 211 -13.39 2.40 4.58
C TYR A 211 -13.62 2.39 6.09
N ASP A 212 -12.75 3.07 6.84
CA ASP A 212 -13.01 3.34 8.25
C ASP A 212 -13.95 4.56 8.42
N ARG A 213 -14.37 4.78 9.64
CA ARG A 213 -15.30 5.87 10.03
C ARG A 213 -14.83 7.29 9.68
N GLY A 214 -13.56 7.49 9.37
CA GLY A 214 -13.00 8.76 8.87
C GLY A 214 -13.53 9.13 7.48
N PHE A 215 -13.90 8.13 6.69
CA PHE A 215 -14.35 8.26 5.30
C PHE A 215 -15.86 8.43 5.13
N ASN A 216 -16.55 9.06 6.05
CA ASN A 216 -18.01 9.19 6.08
C ASN A 216 -18.58 10.38 5.27
N GLY A 217 -17.80 10.98 4.39
CA GLY A 217 -18.22 12.12 3.58
C GLY A 217 -19.20 11.72 2.46
N PHE A 218 -20.29 12.44 2.31
CA PHE A 218 -21.28 12.20 1.24
C PHE A 218 -20.70 12.25 -0.17
N GLN A 219 -19.71 13.11 -0.39
CA GLN A 219 -19.00 13.20 -1.66
C GLN A 219 -18.34 11.85 -2.03
N LEU A 220 -17.74 11.15 -1.04
CA LEU A 220 -17.14 9.85 -1.28
C LEU A 220 -18.21 8.79 -1.57
N ILE A 221 -19.31 8.79 -0.81
CA ILE A 221 -20.42 7.85 -1.04
C ILE A 221 -20.96 8.06 -2.45
N SER A 222 -21.22 9.31 -2.86
CA SER A 222 -21.71 9.65 -4.19
C SER A 222 -20.75 9.22 -5.31
N ALA A 223 -19.43 9.27 -5.06
CA ALA A 223 -18.43 8.84 -6.05
C ALA A 223 -18.49 7.34 -6.41
N HIS A 224 -19.19 6.53 -5.60
CA HIS A 224 -19.40 5.11 -5.90
C HIS A 224 -20.59 4.83 -6.82
N PHE A 225 -21.23 5.89 -7.30
CA PHE A 225 -22.38 5.77 -8.18
C PHE A 225 -22.18 6.59 -9.45
N GLN A 226 -22.77 6.13 -10.52
CA GLN A 226 -22.86 6.87 -11.78
C GLN A 226 -23.92 7.98 -11.67
N PRO A 227 -23.96 8.91 -12.61
CA PRO A 227 -24.99 9.98 -12.61
C PRO A 227 -26.44 9.46 -12.65
N ASP A 228 -26.67 8.26 -13.19
CA ASP A 228 -27.97 7.57 -13.23
C ASP A 228 -28.27 6.79 -11.94
N GLN A 229 -27.45 6.95 -10.91
CA GLN A 229 -27.51 6.29 -9.59
C GLN A 229 -27.20 4.77 -9.62
N THR A 230 -26.77 4.22 -10.73
CA THR A 230 -26.28 2.83 -10.77
C THR A 230 -24.90 2.74 -10.08
N PRO A 231 -24.59 1.62 -9.41
CA PRO A 231 -23.30 1.45 -8.77
C PRO A 231 -22.15 1.45 -9.78
N LEU A 232 -21.19 2.37 -9.63
CA LEU A 232 -19.90 2.37 -10.30
C LEU A 232 -18.94 1.38 -9.65
N ALA A 233 -18.93 1.41 -8.31
CA ALA A 233 -18.11 0.57 -7.47
C ALA A 233 -18.88 0.21 -6.20
N ARG A 234 -18.50 -0.88 -5.55
CA ARG A 234 -19.07 -1.31 -4.28
C ARG A 234 -18.27 -0.75 -3.11
N PHE A 235 -18.92 -0.60 -1.96
CA PHE A 235 -18.24 -0.18 -0.76
C PHE A 235 -18.86 -0.76 0.51
N VAL A 236 -18.05 -0.82 1.58
CA VAL A 236 -18.48 -1.00 2.96
C VAL A 236 -17.74 0.06 3.80
N ILE A 237 -18.50 0.95 4.43
CA ILE A 237 -17.97 2.00 5.30
C ILE A 237 -18.39 1.70 6.74
N ARG A 238 -17.45 1.72 7.68
CA ARG A 238 -17.79 1.80 9.09
C ARG A 238 -18.34 3.18 9.38
N TYR A 239 -19.61 3.25 9.74
CA TYR A 239 -20.28 4.51 10.01
C TYR A 239 -20.30 4.82 11.50
N ARG A 240 -20.53 6.08 11.86
CA ARG A 240 -20.69 6.48 13.26
C ARG A 240 -21.99 5.90 13.80
N GLN A 241 -22.05 5.67 15.12
CA GLN A 241 -23.28 5.22 15.78
C GLN A 241 -24.39 6.28 15.59
N ALA A 242 -25.60 5.82 15.41
CA ALA A 242 -26.78 6.68 15.36
C ALA A 242 -26.85 7.56 16.64
N GLY A 243 -27.26 8.82 16.51
CA GLY A 243 -27.33 9.78 17.62
C GLY A 243 -26.02 10.53 17.94
N SER A 244 -24.88 10.21 17.27
CA SER A 244 -23.58 10.89 17.48
C SER A 244 -23.28 11.95 16.42
N ASN A 245 -24.21 12.84 16.08
CA ASN A 245 -24.14 13.80 14.96
C ASN A 245 -23.89 13.12 13.58
N ALA A 246 -24.18 11.82 13.46
CA ALA A 246 -24.13 11.10 12.19
C ALA A 246 -25.57 11.01 11.65
N PRO A 247 -25.81 11.30 10.38
CA PRO A 247 -27.11 11.13 9.78
C PRO A 247 -27.54 9.65 9.88
N ASP A 248 -28.80 9.45 10.23
CA ASP A 248 -29.40 8.13 10.25
C ASP A 248 -29.94 7.76 8.86
N LEU A 249 -30.21 6.49 8.65
CA LEU A 249 -30.91 6.00 7.46
C LEU A 249 -32.39 5.85 7.82
N ASP A 250 -33.26 6.53 7.08
CA ASP A 250 -34.68 6.26 7.09
C ASP A 250 -34.91 4.89 6.46
N GLU A 251 -35.43 3.96 7.25
CA GLU A 251 -35.63 2.57 6.83
C GLU A 251 -36.65 2.48 5.70
N VAL A 252 -36.30 1.76 4.66
CA VAL A 252 -37.17 1.40 3.54
C VAL A 252 -37.65 -0.02 3.71
N GLU A 253 -36.73 -0.93 4.07
CA GLU A 253 -37.00 -2.36 4.22
C GLU A 253 -36.05 -2.99 5.24
N SER A 254 -36.61 -3.85 6.10
CA SER A 254 -35.82 -4.72 6.98
C SER A 254 -35.52 -6.03 6.30
N LEU A 255 -34.27 -6.44 6.22
CA LEU A 255 -33.83 -7.66 5.58
C LEU A 255 -33.84 -8.84 6.59
N PRO A 256 -34.33 -10.04 6.20
CA PRO A 256 -34.35 -11.17 7.09
C PRO A 256 -32.96 -11.70 7.39
N LEU A 257 -32.66 -11.91 8.67
CA LEU A 257 -31.41 -12.52 9.11
C LEU A 257 -31.53 -14.07 9.09
N THR A 258 -30.51 -14.69 8.48
CA THR A 258 -30.34 -16.13 8.55
C THR A 258 -29.78 -16.58 9.91
N GLU A 259 -29.79 -17.86 10.21
CA GLU A 259 -29.12 -18.41 11.40
C GLU A 259 -27.57 -18.14 11.34
N ALA A 260 -27.00 -18.28 10.14
CA ALA A 260 -25.57 -17.96 9.92
C ALA A 260 -25.24 -16.49 10.19
N ASP A 261 -26.11 -15.55 9.82
CA ASP A 261 -25.94 -14.13 10.10
C ASP A 261 -25.94 -13.88 11.60
N ARG A 262 -26.91 -14.45 12.34
CA ARG A 262 -26.96 -14.32 13.80
C ARG A 262 -25.75 -14.94 14.49
N ALA A 263 -25.31 -16.11 14.03
CA ALA A 263 -24.11 -16.78 14.54
C ALA A 263 -22.83 -15.96 14.28
N ALA A 264 -22.81 -15.15 13.21
CA ALA A 264 -21.72 -14.21 12.90
C ALA A 264 -21.81 -12.89 13.70
N GLY A 265 -22.80 -12.74 14.60
CA GLY A 265 -22.99 -11.55 15.41
C GLY A 265 -23.78 -10.43 14.73
N VAL A 266 -24.44 -10.69 13.62
CA VAL A 266 -25.33 -9.71 12.98
C VAL A 266 -26.60 -9.57 13.81
N VAL A 267 -26.92 -8.33 14.20
CA VAL A 267 -28.12 -8.00 15.00
C VAL A 267 -29.19 -7.26 14.21
N SER A 268 -28.81 -6.61 13.13
CA SER A 268 -29.73 -5.88 12.24
C SER A 268 -29.17 -5.79 10.83
N ASP A 269 -30.06 -5.88 9.85
CA ASP A 269 -29.75 -5.68 8.44
C ASP A 269 -30.96 -5.04 7.77
N ARG A 270 -30.78 -3.86 7.15
CA ARG A 270 -31.86 -3.08 6.57
C ARG A 270 -31.39 -2.23 5.41
N THR A 271 -32.29 -1.89 4.51
CA THR A 271 -32.05 -0.86 3.51
C THR A 271 -32.71 0.43 3.89
N GLY A 272 -32.12 1.55 3.47
CA GLY A 272 -32.65 2.88 3.78
C GLY A 272 -31.96 3.97 2.94
N ARG A 273 -32.46 5.19 3.12
CA ARG A 273 -31.86 6.40 2.57
C ARG A 273 -31.46 7.33 3.70
N PHE A 274 -30.44 8.14 3.49
CA PHE A 274 -30.13 9.17 4.48
C PHE A 274 -31.32 10.09 4.70
N ALA A 275 -31.64 10.34 5.98
CA ALA A 275 -32.71 11.22 6.38
C ALA A 275 -32.61 12.60 5.71
N SER A 276 -33.72 13.11 5.23
CA SER A 276 -33.83 14.27 4.33
C SER A 276 -33.39 15.64 4.91
N GLY A 277 -32.76 15.63 6.09
CA GLY A 277 -32.28 16.84 6.78
C GLY A 277 -30.96 17.44 6.27
N SER A 278 -30.22 16.74 5.39
CA SER A 278 -28.96 17.22 4.84
C SER A 278 -29.08 17.45 3.34
N PRO A 279 -28.94 18.71 2.86
CA PRO A 279 -29.05 19.01 1.41
C PRO A 279 -27.98 18.31 0.55
N GLN A 280 -26.95 17.77 1.15
CA GLN A 280 -25.85 17.08 0.47
C GLN A 280 -25.96 15.54 0.57
N ALA A 281 -27.00 15.03 1.26
CA ALA A 281 -27.17 13.60 1.43
C ALA A 281 -27.44 12.93 0.08
N PRO A 282 -26.70 11.88 -0.27
CA PRO A 282 -26.93 11.18 -1.53
C PRO A 282 -28.29 10.46 -1.50
N PRO A 283 -29.06 10.51 -2.60
CA PRO A 283 -30.43 9.97 -2.62
C PRO A 283 -30.50 8.45 -2.78
N MET A 284 -29.38 7.80 -2.96
CA MET A 284 -29.30 6.37 -3.28
C MET A 284 -29.77 5.50 -2.11
N LEU A 285 -30.36 4.35 -2.43
CA LEU A 285 -30.64 3.31 -1.48
C LEU A 285 -29.35 2.67 -1.00
N LEU A 286 -29.16 2.61 0.30
CA LEU A 286 -27.99 2.04 0.96
C LEU A 286 -28.45 0.92 1.91
N ARG A 287 -27.54 0.02 2.22
CA ARG A 287 -27.75 -1.06 3.17
C ARG A 287 -26.98 -0.78 4.46
N GLU A 288 -27.65 -0.95 5.58
CA GLU A 288 -27.05 -0.83 6.90
C GLU A 288 -27.06 -2.19 7.60
N THR A 289 -25.87 -2.69 7.92
CA THR A 289 -25.69 -3.92 8.67
C THR A 289 -25.05 -3.61 10.02
N ILE A 290 -25.67 -4.04 11.12
CA ILE A 290 -25.11 -3.89 12.47
C ILE A 290 -24.56 -5.22 12.94
N VAL A 291 -23.28 -5.24 13.27
CA VAL A 291 -22.57 -6.44 13.75
C VAL A 291 -22.06 -6.20 15.17
N GLU A 292 -22.32 -7.10 16.08
CA GLU A 292 -21.74 -7.14 17.41
C GLU A 292 -20.52 -8.05 17.43
N THR A 293 -19.43 -7.53 17.98
CA THR A 293 -18.16 -8.26 18.12
C THR A 293 -17.63 -8.11 19.53
N GLU A 294 -17.02 -9.15 20.07
CA GLU A 294 -16.30 -9.03 21.34
C GLU A 294 -14.86 -8.60 21.13
N VAL A 295 -14.48 -7.48 21.73
CA VAL A 295 -13.11 -6.97 21.73
C VAL A 295 -12.67 -6.76 23.18
N ARG A 296 -11.69 -7.53 23.62
CA ARG A 296 -11.14 -7.47 25.00
C ARG A 296 -12.21 -7.62 26.09
N GLY A 297 -13.18 -8.50 25.89
CA GLY A 297 -14.28 -8.74 26.83
C GLY A 297 -15.36 -7.65 26.86
N GLN A 298 -15.36 -6.76 25.89
CA GLN A 298 -16.40 -5.75 25.71
C GLN A 298 -17.11 -5.94 24.38
N THR A 299 -18.44 -5.96 24.40
CA THR A 299 -19.24 -5.99 23.17
C THR A 299 -19.14 -4.64 22.47
N GLN A 300 -18.68 -4.66 21.23
CA GLN A 300 -18.65 -3.49 20.36
C GLN A 300 -19.64 -3.67 19.22
N ARG A 301 -20.45 -2.64 18.98
CA ARG A 301 -21.32 -2.55 17.81
C ARG A 301 -20.61 -1.86 16.67
N LEU A 302 -20.55 -2.54 15.52
CA LEU A 302 -20.08 -1.97 14.26
C LEU A 302 -21.31 -1.65 13.40
N ARG A 303 -21.48 -0.39 13.05
CA ARG A 303 -22.47 0.07 12.08
C ARG A 303 -21.77 0.16 10.72
N LEU A 304 -22.16 -0.72 9.80
CA LEU A 304 -21.61 -0.82 8.46
C LEU A 304 -22.65 -0.32 7.46
N VAL A 305 -22.29 0.66 6.64
CA VAL A 305 -23.12 1.18 5.55
C VAL A 305 -22.49 0.75 4.23
N SER A 306 -23.28 0.22 3.32
CA SER A 306 -22.81 -0.31 2.03
C SER A 306 -23.82 -0.07 0.91
N ASN A 307 -23.38 -0.30 -0.33
CA ASN A 307 -24.24 -0.44 -1.51
C ASN A 307 -24.25 -1.89 -2.04
N LEU A 308 -24.03 -2.86 -1.16
CA LEU A 308 -24.08 -4.27 -1.52
C LEU A 308 -25.53 -4.76 -1.58
N ASP A 309 -25.83 -5.57 -2.59
CA ASP A 309 -27.14 -6.13 -2.83
C ASP A 309 -27.52 -7.16 -1.74
N ALA A 310 -28.80 -7.53 -1.68
CA ALA A 310 -29.34 -8.46 -0.70
C ALA A 310 -28.86 -9.92 -0.90
N ASP A 311 -28.33 -10.27 -2.07
CA ASP A 311 -27.71 -11.55 -2.39
C ASP A 311 -26.39 -11.80 -1.59
N VAL A 312 -25.72 -10.73 -1.17
CA VAL A 312 -24.57 -10.80 -0.26
C VAL A 312 -25.09 -10.91 1.17
N SER A 313 -24.85 -12.04 1.86
CA SER A 313 -25.30 -12.19 3.26
C SER A 313 -24.71 -11.12 4.19
N ALA A 314 -25.44 -10.75 5.24
CA ALA A 314 -24.99 -9.79 6.23
C ALA A 314 -23.72 -10.24 6.96
N ALA A 315 -23.59 -11.55 7.21
CA ALA A 315 -22.35 -12.15 7.73
C ALA A 315 -21.16 -11.92 6.80
N THR A 316 -21.36 -12.03 5.48
CA THR A 316 -20.32 -11.76 4.48
C THR A 316 -19.86 -10.29 4.52
N ILE A 317 -20.77 -9.33 4.72
CA ILE A 317 -20.41 -7.91 4.88
C ILE A 317 -19.48 -7.71 6.09
N GLY A 318 -19.79 -8.36 7.21
CA GLY A 318 -18.93 -8.35 8.40
C GLY A 318 -17.54 -8.93 8.13
N LEU A 319 -17.45 -10.07 7.44
CA LEU A 319 -16.19 -10.72 7.07
C LEU A 319 -15.36 -9.88 6.10
N LEU A 320 -16.00 -9.24 5.12
CA LEU A 320 -15.34 -8.32 4.20
C LEU A 320 -14.75 -7.13 4.98
N TYR A 321 -15.52 -6.53 5.88
CA TYR A 321 -15.04 -5.39 6.64
C TYR A 321 -13.85 -5.73 7.54
N GLN A 322 -13.77 -6.95 8.07
CA GLN A 322 -12.61 -7.40 8.84
C GLN A 322 -11.32 -7.36 8.01
N GLN A 323 -11.41 -7.51 6.68
CA GLN A 323 -10.23 -7.44 5.81
C GLN A 323 -9.63 -6.03 5.74
N ARG A 324 -10.36 -4.99 6.13
CA ARG A 324 -9.80 -3.64 6.24
C ARG A 324 -8.55 -3.59 7.12
N TRP A 325 -8.45 -4.47 8.12
CA TRP A 325 -7.27 -4.57 8.98
C TRP A 325 -5.96 -4.85 8.22
N GLN A 326 -6.03 -5.36 7.01
CA GLN A 326 -4.85 -5.63 6.19
C GLN A 326 -4.04 -4.36 5.91
N ILE A 327 -4.71 -3.21 5.72
CA ILE A 327 -4.01 -1.95 5.49
C ILE A 327 -3.29 -1.44 6.74
N GLU A 328 -3.82 -1.69 7.93
CA GLU A 328 -3.13 -1.35 9.18
C GLU A 328 -1.87 -2.20 9.38
N LEU A 329 -1.92 -3.47 8.99
CA LEU A 329 -0.74 -4.35 8.97
C LEU A 329 0.29 -3.88 7.94
N PHE A 330 -0.18 -3.43 6.77
CA PHE A 330 0.68 -2.84 5.74
C PHE A 330 1.36 -1.57 6.24
N PHE A 331 0.65 -0.65 6.87
CA PHE A 331 1.24 0.55 7.46
C PHE A 331 2.21 0.25 8.59
N ARG A 332 1.92 -0.74 9.42
CA ARG A 332 2.86 -1.18 10.45
C ARG A 332 4.15 -1.70 9.81
N TRP A 333 4.01 -2.51 8.76
CA TRP A 333 5.13 -3.01 8.00
C TRP A 333 5.94 -1.84 7.39
N LEU A 334 5.28 -0.93 6.71
CA LEU A 334 5.87 0.25 6.08
C LEU A 334 6.68 1.09 7.09
N LYS A 335 6.10 1.39 8.25
CA LYS A 335 6.75 2.19 9.30
C LYS A 335 7.92 1.47 9.97
N CYS A 336 7.76 0.17 10.24
CA CYS A 336 8.77 -0.61 10.95
C CYS A 336 9.96 -0.98 10.06
N PHE A 337 9.72 -1.19 8.76
CA PHE A 337 10.72 -1.76 7.85
C PHE A 337 11.06 -0.82 6.71
N GLY A 338 10.13 0.01 6.26
CA GLY A 338 10.35 0.96 5.19
C GLY A 338 11.29 2.12 5.52
N ASN A 339 11.83 2.16 6.74
CA ASN A 339 12.66 3.25 7.24
C ASN A 339 12.01 4.64 7.07
N PHE A 340 10.67 4.69 7.00
CA PHE A 340 9.89 5.91 6.78
C PHE A 340 9.89 6.90 7.94
N ASN A 341 10.62 6.60 8.99
CA ASN A 341 10.92 7.59 10.02
C ASN A 341 11.90 8.67 9.52
N HIS A 342 12.49 8.49 8.33
CA HIS A 342 13.43 9.40 7.71
C HIS A 342 13.06 9.65 6.25
N LEU A 343 12.31 10.74 6.01
CA LEU A 343 12.04 11.19 4.66
C LEU A 343 13.32 11.81 4.08
N LEU A 344 13.69 11.38 2.88
CA LEU A 344 14.86 11.86 2.16
C LEU A 344 14.58 13.15 1.36
N SER A 345 13.32 13.57 1.31
CA SER A 345 12.86 14.74 0.58
C SER A 345 11.95 15.61 1.44
N THR A 346 11.98 16.92 1.18
CA THR A 346 11.06 17.91 1.74
C THR A 346 9.92 18.25 0.77
N THR A 347 9.97 17.76 -0.48
CA THR A 347 8.95 17.98 -1.50
C THR A 347 7.94 16.84 -1.57
N ARG A 348 6.71 17.13 -2.00
CA ARG A 348 5.66 16.10 -2.15
C ARG A 348 6.07 15.05 -3.17
N GLN A 349 6.54 15.48 -4.34
CA GLN A 349 6.98 14.61 -5.42
C GLN A 349 8.10 13.66 -4.96
N GLY A 350 9.12 14.19 -4.30
CA GLY A 350 10.22 13.38 -3.79
C GLY A 350 9.80 12.40 -2.69
N VAL A 351 8.86 12.79 -1.82
CA VAL A 351 8.27 11.90 -0.82
C VAL A 351 7.44 10.81 -1.50
N GLN A 352 6.63 11.15 -2.49
CA GLN A 352 5.83 10.18 -3.24
C GLN A 352 6.71 9.20 -4.03
N ALA A 353 7.78 9.70 -4.68
CA ALA A 353 8.75 8.85 -5.35
C ALA A 353 9.45 7.88 -4.38
N GLN A 354 9.83 8.34 -3.20
CA GLN A 354 10.38 7.49 -2.15
C GLN A 354 9.38 6.41 -1.73
N PHE A 355 8.09 6.73 -1.67
CA PHE A 355 7.04 5.74 -1.40
C PHE A 355 6.95 4.68 -2.47
N TYR A 356 6.91 5.08 -3.72
CA TYR A 356 6.85 4.13 -4.83
C TYR A 356 8.02 3.15 -4.78
N VAL A 357 9.23 3.64 -4.52
CA VAL A 357 10.41 2.78 -4.39
C VAL A 357 10.26 1.75 -3.25
N VAL A 358 9.72 2.17 -2.11
CA VAL A 358 9.51 1.26 -0.97
C VAL A 358 8.44 0.22 -1.26
N VAL A 359 7.36 0.61 -1.92
CA VAL A 359 6.33 -0.33 -2.35
C VAL A 359 6.89 -1.33 -3.36
N ILE A 360 7.66 -0.85 -4.34
CA ILE A 360 8.37 -1.71 -5.29
C ILE A 360 9.27 -2.72 -4.56
N ALA A 361 10.06 -2.25 -3.60
CA ALA A 361 10.88 -3.13 -2.78
C ALA A 361 10.05 -4.17 -2.00
N ALA A 362 8.93 -3.76 -1.43
CA ALA A 362 8.00 -4.65 -0.74
C ALA A 362 7.44 -5.75 -1.65
N MET A 363 7.06 -5.37 -2.87
CA MET A 363 6.53 -6.30 -3.86
C MET A 363 7.60 -7.28 -4.35
N LEU A 364 8.82 -6.81 -4.59
CA LEU A 364 9.96 -7.67 -4.92
C LEU A 364 10.22 -8.69 -3.80
N MET A 365 10.19 -8.25 -2.53
CA MET A 365 10.31 -9.16 -1.39
C MET A 365 9.15 -10.16 -1.34
N TYR A 366 7.93 -9.72 -1.60
CA TYR A 366 6.76 -10.59 -1.65
C TYR A 366 6.92 -11.68 -2.72
N LEU A 367 7.31 -11.30 -3.94
CA LEU A 367 7.54 -12.22 -5.06
C LEU A 367 8.66 -13.22 -4.75
N HIS A 368 9.73 -12.76 -4.07
CA HIS A 368 10.83 -13.62 -3.68
C HIS A 368 10.44 -14.65 -2.63
N THR A 369 9.59 -14.29 -1.67
CA THR A 369 9.26 -15.12 -0.52
C THR A 369 7.93 -15.88 -0.65
N GLY A 370 7.16 -15.61 -1.70
CA GLY A 370 5.81 -16.17 -1.88
C GLY A 370 4.81 -15.69 -0.83
N GLY A 371 5.12 -14.64 -0.09
CA GLY A 371 4.27 -14.15 0.98
C GLY A 371 4.75 -12.84 1.60
N ARG A 372 4.05 -12.40 2.66
CA ARG A 372 4.37 -11.15 3.34
C ARG A 372 5.74 -11.23 4.01
N PRO A 373 6.64 -10.28 3.74
CA PRO A 373 7.96 -10.30 4.35
C PRO A 373 7.85 -10.13 5.87
N SER A 374 8.51 -11.03 6.60
CA SER A 374 8.59 -10.94 8.06
C SER A 374 9.62 -9.89 8.48
N LYS A 375 9.53 -9.43 9.75
CA LYS A 375 10.54 -8.56 10.36
C LYS A 375 11.94 -9.15 10.24
N TYR A 376 12.05 -10.43 10.52
CA TYR A 376 13.31 -11.16 10.49
C TYR A 376 13.92 -11.16 9.08
N LEU A 377 13.12 -11.49 8.06
CA LEU A 377 13.54 -11.47 6.67
C LEU A 377 14.04 -10.08 6.25
N PHE A 378 13.31 -9.03 6.60
CA PHE A 378 13.73 -7.67 6.32
C PHE A 378 15.07 -7.30 6.97
N SER A 379 15.27 -7.70 8.23
CA SER A 379 16.55 -7.47 8.93
C SER A 379 17.71 -8.17 8.22
N LEU A 380 17.51 -9.39 7.75
CA LEU A 380 18.51 -10.13 6.99
C LEU A 380 18.81 -9.48 5.63
N LEU A 381 17.76 -9.03 4.91
CA LEU A 381 17.93 -8.30 3.65
C LEU A 381 18.67 -6.98 3.83
N SER A 382 18.41 -6.28 4.95
CA SER A 382 19.13 -5.05 5.29
C SER A 382 20.61 -5.32 5.57
N LEU A 383 20.95 -6.42 6.23
CA LEU A 383 22.34 -6.85 6.41
C LEU A 383 22.98 -7.21 5.07
N ALA A 384 22.26 -7.92 4.21
CA ALA A 384 22.73 -8.25 2.88
C ALA A 384 22.98 -7.00 2.02
N GLY A 385 22.08 -6.02 2.08
CA GLY A 385 22.25 -4.70 1.45
C GLY A 385 23.47 -3.93 1.97
N GLY A 386 23.89 -4.18 3.22
CA GLY A 386 25.12 -3.66 3.83
C GLY A 386 26.42 -4.34 3.39
N GLY A 387 26.35 -5.38 2.55
CA GLY A 387 27.54 -6.08 2.03
C GLY A 387 27.78 -7.49 2.57
N SER A 388 26.95 -7.96 3.50
CA SER A 388 27.07 -9.30 4.11
C SER A 388 26.23 -10.37 3.40
N ILE A 389 26.07 -10.24 2.07
CA ILE A 389 25.10 -11.07 1.34
C ILE A 389 25.50 -12.54 1.28
N GLU A 390 26.79 -12.81 1.08
CA GLU A 390 27.33 -14.18 0.96
C GLU A 390 27.14 -14.94 2.26
N ASP A 391 27.26 -14.27 3.40
CA ASP A 391 27.05 -14.84 4.72
C ASP A 391 25.57 -15.04 5.05
N ILE A 392 24.70 -14.18 4.53
CA ILE A 392 23.28 -14.15 4.86
C ILE A 392 22.46 -15.12 4.00
N LEU A 393 22.85 -15.38 2.77
CA LEU A 393 22.12 -16.26 1.87
C LEU A 393 21.88 -17.68 2.42
N PRO A 394 22.87 -18.37 3.00
CA PRO A 394 22.64 -19.67 3.63
C PRO A 394 21.64 -19.63 4.79
N ILE A 395 21.68 -18.56 5.58
CA ILE A 395 20.78 -18.35 6.72
C ILE A 395 19.34 -18.15 6.23
N LEU A 396 19.13 -17.37 5.16
CA LEU A 396 17.83 -17.15 4.56
C LEU A 396 17.23 -18.47 4.05
N ARG A 397 17.98 -19.25 3.29
CA ARG A 397 17.52 -20.54 2.76
C ARG A 397 17.13 -21.51 3.86
N GLU A 398 17.92 -21.59 4.91
CA GLU A 398 17.60 -22.46 6.04
C GLU A 398 16.33 -22.03 6.77
N ARG A 399 16.13 -20.72 6.93
CA ARG A 399 14.92 -20.17 7.55
C ARG A 399 13.68 -20.37 6.71
N GLU A 400 13.77 -20.21 5.42
CA GLU A 400 12.66 -20.50 4.50
C GLU A 400 12.25 -21.96 4.60
N ARG A 401 13.23 -22.87 4.58
CA ARG A 401 13.00 -24.29 4.77
C ARG A 401 12.33 -24.60 6.11
N GLN A 402 12.79 -23.98 7.21
CA GLN A 402 12.22 -24.18 8.54
C GLN A 402 10.79 -23.65 8.61
N CYS A 403 10.51 -22.46 8.06
CA CYS A 403 9.17 -21.91 7.99
C CYS A 403 8.20 -22.80 7.20
N GLU A 404 8.66 -23.44 6.14
CA GLU A 404 7.84 -24.39 5.39
C GLU A 404 7.52 -25.65 6.20
N VAL A 405 8.50 -26.21 6.90
CA VAL A 405 8.31 -27.33 7.82
C VAL A 405 7.31 -26.99 8.93
N ASP A 406 7.43 -25.82 9.52
CA ASP A 406 6.54 -25.35 10.58
C ASP A 406 5.11 -25.15 10.08
N ARG A 407 4.93 -24.58 8.88
CA ARG A 407 3.62 -24.46 8.22
C ARG A 407 2.97 -25.82 7.97
N ARG A 408 3.72 -26.78 7.42
CA ARG A 408 3.24 -28.15 7.20
C ARG A 408 2.84 -28.84 8.50
N SER A 409 3.63 -28.65 9.56
CA SER A 409 3.38 -29.20 10.88
C SER A 409 2.15 -28.58 11.53
N ALA A 410 1.96 -27.26 11.41
CA ALA A 410 0.78 -26.55 11.89
C ALA A 410 -0.49 -26.97 11.14
N ALA A 411 -0.41 -27.13 9.81
CA ALA A 411 -1.52 -27.61 9.00
C ALA A 411 -1.94 -29.03 9.40
N LYS A 412 -0.99 -29.96 9.64
CA LYS A 412 -1.27 -31.31 10.14
C LYS A 412 -1.95 -31.29 11.53
N ARG A 413 -1.50 -30.44 12.46
CA ARG A 413 -2.14 -30.30 13.78
C ARG A 413 -3.58 -29.79 13.68
N ARG A 414 -3.82 -28.79 12.83
CA ARG A 414 -5.18 -28.26 12.58
C ARG A 414 -6.09 -29.31 11.95
N ALA A 415 -5.60 -30.10 11.00
CA ALA A 415 -6.36 -31.19 10.40
C ALA A 415 -6.76 -32.26 11.42
N ARG A 416 -5.83 -32.66 12.30
CA ARG A 416 -6.12 -33.61 13.39
C ARG A 416 -7.10 -33.06 14.41
N ALA A 417 -7.01 -31.79 14.77
CA ALA A 417 -7.94 -31.14 15.71
C ALA A 417 -9.38 -30.96 15.16
N LYS A 418 -9.58 -31.11 13.85
CA LYS A 418 -10.91 -31.11 13.21
C LYS A 418 -11.52 -32.50 13.07
N GLN A 419 -10.75 -33.56 13.30
CA GLN A 419 -11.20 -34.97 13.22
C GLN A 419 -11.54 -35.55 14.59
N ASN A 420 -11.17 -34.89 15.69
CA ASN A 420 -11.57 -35.14 17.05
C ASN A 420 -12.67 -34.13 17.49
#